data_c1b6b7214625b0ba5d3cd8f96efe688d
#
_entry.id   c1b6b7214625b0ba5d3cd8f96efe688d
#
_cell.length_a   1.000
_cell.length_b   1.000
_cell.length_c   1.000
_cell.angle_alpha   90.00
_cell.angle_beta   90.00
_cell.angle_gamma   90.00
#
_symmetry.space_group_name_H-M   'P 1'
#
loop_
_entity.id
_entity.type
_entity.pdbx_description
1 polymer ?
#
loop_
_entity_poly.entity_id
_entity_poly.type
_entity_poly.pdbx_seq_one_letter_code
_entity_poly.pdbx_strand_id
1 'polypeptide(L)'
;MRLVYGSAFALAILAFVPTVYGQDAAQSVANGGIFVPGWQGKIDANEVKAGQALNNARLAPEGSGMKVTTGPAVNYWNPKNVAQGNFTVKATFNEPLYMNLNNHPHPYGIFIGGNDMGTDNQSLVYCAAYGNGNFIVRGFGPAAFQMNGRGAPAPSVNKAAGPKTPVTQEIAMTVKGDSVECAINGTVVGTYPKAELVAAGKLKSTDGVYGIRFAHNTEAIVTGFGMTKN
;
A
#
# COMPACT_ATOMS: atom_id res chain seq x y z
N MET A 1 -35.49 67.31 -22.63
CA MET A 1 -35.77 65.84 -22.51
C MET A 1 -34.45 65.11 -22.76
N ARG A 2 -33.75 64.68 -21.67
CA ARG A 2 -32.45 64.00 -21.77
C ARG A 2 -32.70 62.50 -21.40
N LEU A 3 -32.45 61.65 -22.41
CA LEU A 3 -32.45 60.19 -22.20
C LEU A 3 -31.13 59.76 -21.49
N VAL A 4 -31.26 59.07 -20.35
CA VAL A 4 -30.14 58.44 -19.64
C VAL A 4 -30.16 56.97 -20.03
N TYR A 5 -29.14 56.54 -20.77
CA TYR A 5 -28.90 55.10 -21.04
C TYR A 5 -28.20 54.46 -19.86
N GLY A 6 -28.90 53.60 -19.14
CA GLY A 6 -28.29 52.75 -18.10
C GLY A 6 -27.66 51.49 -18.71
N SER A 7 -26.34 51.37 -18.61
CA SER A 7 -25.63 50.15 -19.01
C SER A 7 -25.70 49.14 -17.89
N ALA A 8 -26.37 48.00 -18.10
CA ALA A 8 -26.37 46.90 -17.20
C ALA A 8 -25.08 46.04 -17.43
N PHE A 9 -24.20 46.03 -16.45
CA PHE A 9 -23.05 45.13 -16.42
C PHE A 9 -23.50 43.77 -15.89
N ALA A 10 -23.53 42.74 -16.74
CA ALA A 10 -23.74 41.36 -16.34
C ALA A 10 -22.43 40.80 -15.79
N LEU A 11 -22.39 40.55 -14.49
CA LEU A 11 -21.29 39.89 -13.81
C LEU A 11 -21.37 38.37 -14.05
N ALA A 12 -20.56 37.84 -14.95
CA ALA A 12 -20.44 36.39 -15.14
C ALA A 12 -19.64 35.77 -13.97
N ILE A 13 -20.32 35.11 -13.07
CA ILE A 13 -19.69 34.31 -11.99
C ILE A 13 -19.21 33.01 -12.64
N LEU A 14 -17.90 32.91 -12.90
CA LEU A 14 -17.26 31.63 -13.23
C LEU A 14 -17.23 30.76 -11.95
N ALA A 15 -18.14 29.78 -11.92
CA ALA A 15 -18.10 28.75 -10.90
C ALA A 15 -16.86 27.85 -11.14
N PHE A 16 -15.84 28.01 -10.31
CA PHE A 16 -14.72 27.07 -10.23
C PHE A 16 -15.27 25.75 -9.64
N VAL A 17 -15.54 24.77 -10.48
CA VAL A 17 -15.79 23.41 -10.04
C VAL A 17 -14.41 22.79 -9.74
N PRO A 18 -14.09 22.48 -8.47
CA PRO A 18 -12.85 21.78 -8.18
C PRO A 18 -12.94 20.42 -8.87
N THR A 19 -12.04 20.13 -9.79
CA THR A 19 -11.82 18.79 -10.31
C THR A 19 -11.33 17.92 -9.14
N VAL A 20 -12.23 17.18 -8.53
CA VAL A 20 -11.89 16.06 -7.67
C VAL A 20 -11.22 15.06 -8.61
N TYR A 21 -9.90 14.96 -8.54
CA TYR A 21 -9.18 13.83 -9.11
C TYR A 21 -9.68 12.60 -8.36
N GLY A 22 -10.70 11.93 -8.90
CA GLY A 22 -11.17 10.65 -8.42
C GLY A 22 -10.01 9.66 -8.49
N GLN A 23 -9.78 8.90 -7.43
CA GLN A 23 -8.93 7.72 -7.52
C GLN A 23 -9.46 6.87 -8.67
N ASP A 24 -8.55 6.32 -9.48
CA ASP A 24 -8.95 5.36 -10.51
C ASP A 24 -9.78 4.24 -9.87
N ALA A 25 -10.91 3.91 -10.47
CA ALA A 25 -11.73 2.82 -9.98
C ALA A 25 -10.92 1.52 -9.99
N ALA A 26 -11.04 0.75 -8.92
CA ALA A 26 -10.43 -0.56 -8.87
C ALA A 26 -10.98 -1.46 -9.98
N GLN A 27 -10.09 -2.09 -10.75
CA GLN A 27 -10.44 -3.01 -11.83
C GLN A 27 -10.83 -4.38 -11.25
N SER A 28 -11.45 -5.23 -12.05
CA SER A 28 -11.66 -6.63 -11.71
C SER A 28 -10.62 -7.49 -12.43
N VAL A 29 -9.87 -8.29 -11.67
CA VAL A 29 -8.88 -9.22 -12.22
C VAL A 29 -9.57 -10.51 -12.66
N ALA A 30 -9.34 -10.92 -13.89
CA ALA A 30 -9.87 -12.18 -14.41
C ALA A 30 -9.31 -13.38 -13.60
N ASN A 31 -10.18 -14.37 -13.30
CA ASN A 31 -9.82 -15.54 -12.51
C ASN A 31 -9.16 -15.17 -11.16
N GLY A 32 -9.72 -14.17 -10.49
CA GLY A 32 -9.24 -13.72 -9.18
C GLY A 32 -9.42 -14.77 -8.09
N GLY A 33 -8.80 -14.53 -6.95
CA GLY A 33 -8.80 -15.42 -5.79
C GLY A 33 -7.40 -15.67 -5.23
N ILE A 34 -7.34 -16.48 -4.17
CA ILE A 34 -6.09 -16.85 -3.50
C ILE A 34 -5.77 -18.31 -3.81
N PHE A 35 -4.67 -18.55 -4.51
CA PHE A 35 -4.22 -19.87 -4.96
C PHE A 35 -2.94 -20.36 -4.29
N VAL A 36 -2.40 -19.55 -3.34
CA VAL A 36 -1.26 -19.95 -2.52
C VAL A 36 -1.79 -20.61 -1.23
N PRO A 37 -1.46 -21.87 -0.96
CA PRO A 37 -2.02 -22.61 0.16
C PRO A 37 -1.77 -21.93 1.51
N GLY A 38 -2.81 -21.85 2.35
CA GLY A 38 -2.75 -21.28 3.68
C GLY A 38 -2.75 -19.75 3.75
N TRP A 39 -2.72 -19.06 2.61
CA TRP A 39 -2.83 -17.60 2.58
C TRP A 39 -4.28 -17.16 2.65
N GLN A 40 -4.48 -15.99 3.23
CA GLN A 40 -5.73 -15.28 3.37
C GLN A 40 -5.55 -13.84 2.86
N GLY A 41 -6.65 -13.14 2.68
CA GLY A 41 -6.61 -11.75 2.22
C GLY A 41 -7.81 -10.95 2.71
N LYS A 42 -7.60 -9.63 2.82
CA LYS A 42 -8.68 -8.67 3.06
C LYS A 42 -8.43 -7.42 2.25
N ILE A 43 -9.42 -7.01 1.48
CA ILE A 43 -9.42 -5.74 0.76
C ILE A 43 -9.78 -4.59 1.72
N ASP A 44 -9.42 -3.38 1.33
CA ASP A 44 -9.69 -2.19 2.13
C ASP A 44 -11.20 -1.93 2.23
N ALA A 45 -11.63 -1.38 3.37
CA ALA A 45 -13.05 -1.11 3.63
C ALA A 45 -13.67 -0.13 2.59
N ASN A 46 -12.89 0.79 2.04
CA ASN A 46 -13.36 1.69 0.98
C ASN A 46 -13.60 0.95 -0.34
N GLU A 47 -12.78 -0.06 -0.65
CA GLU A 47 -12.98 -0.92 -1.82
C GLU A 47 -14.26 -1.75 -1.68
N VAL A 48 -14.52 -2.29 -0.48
CA VAL A 48 -15.78 -3.00 -0.19
C VAL A 48 -16.97 -2.06 -0.40
N LYS A 49 -16.90 -0.82 0.10
CA LYS A 49 -17.96 0.19 -0.09
C LYS A 49 -18.17 0.56 -1.56
N ALA A 50 -17.11 0.46 -2.38
CA ALA A 50 -17.16 0.66 -3.82
C ALA A 50 -17.66 -0.58 -4.59
N GLY A 51 -18.10 -1.64 -3.90
CA GLY A 51 -18.64 -2.86 -4.50
C GLY A 51 -17.58 -3.87 -4.93
N GLN A 52 -16.32 -3.67 -4.53
CA GLN A 52 -15.24 -4.62 -4.81
C GLN A 52 -15.28 -5.82 -3.87
N ALA A 53 -14.74 -6.94 -4.34
CA ALA A 53 -14.62 -8.18 -3.58
C ALA A 53 -13.18 -8.73 -3.66
N LEU A 54 -12.82 -9.60 -2.73
CA LEU A 54 -11.47 -10.20 -2.68
C LEU A 54 -11.10 -10.96 -3.96
N ASN A 55 -12.09 -11.60 -4.61
CA ASN A 55 -11.89 -12.30 -5.88
C ASN A 55 -11.74 -11.35 -7.10
N ASN A 56 -11.80 -10.04 -6.92
CA ASN A 56 -11.39 -9.05 -7.91
C ASN A 56 -9.87 -8.79 -7.87
N ALA A 57 -9.14 -9.50 -7.00
CA ALA A 57 -7.69 -9.54 -6.94
C ALA A 57 -7.21 -10.99 -6.99
N ARG A 58 -5.95 -11.22 -7.35
CA ARG A 58 -5.37 -12.54 -7.53
C ARG A 58 -4.04 -12.66 -6.79
N LEU A 59 -3.89 -13.74 -6.01
CA LEU A 59 -2.63 -14.21 -5.44
C LEU A 59 -2.40 -15.64 -5.92
N ALA A 60 -1.35 -15.88 -6.66
CA ALA A 60 -1.04 -17.21 -7.22
C ALA A 60 0.44 -17.54 -7.11
N PRO A 61 0.83 -18.83 -7.07
CA PRO A 61 2.22 -19.24 -7.20
C PRO A 61 2.84 -18.77 -8.52
N GLU A 62 4.10 -18.33 -8.48
CA GLU A 62 4.87 -17.91 -9.64
C GLU A 62 6.35 -18.25 -9.42
N GLY A 63 6.87 -19.27 -10.12
CA GLY A 63 8.21 -19.78 -9.89
C GLY A 63 8.44 -20.19 -8.45
N SER A 64 9.49 -19.64 -7.81
CA SER A 64 9.78 -19.84 -6.38
C SER A 64 9.06 -18.85 -5.47
N GLY A 65 8.18 -18.00 -6.00
CA GLY A 65 7.50 -16.94 -5.28
C GLY A 65 6.00 -16.90 -5.56
N MET A 66 5.45 -15.70 -5.57
CA MET A 66 4.02 -15.45 -5.73
C MET A 66 3.83 -14.27 -6.68
N LYS A 67 2.87 -14.38 -7.60
CA LYS A 67 2.38 -13.24 -8.37
C LYS A 67 1.13 -12.69 -7.73
N VAL A 68 1.13 -11.38 -7.52
CA VAL A 68 -0.03 -10.62 -7.09
C VAL A 68 -0.49 -9.73 -8.24
N THR A 69 -1.79 -9.72 -8.50
CA THR A 69 -2.44 -8.75 -9.39
C THR A 69 -3.68 -8.23 -8.68
N THR A 70 -3.78 -6.93 -8.49
CA THR A 70 -4.90 -6.35 -7.75
C THR A 70 -5.84 -5.56 -8.66
N GLY A 71 -7.14 -5.75 -8.47
CA GLY A 71 -8.13 -4.73 -8.74
C GLY A 71 -8.25 -3.84 -7.51
N PRO A 72 -8.87 -4.30 -6.39
CA PRO A 72 -8.91 -3.56 -5.13
C PRO A 72 -7.58 -3.63 -4.38
N ALA A 73 -7.35 -2.64 -3.52
CA ALA A 73 -6.26 -2.64 -2.56
C ALA A 73 -6.45 -3.74 -1.49
N VAL A 74 -5.37 -4.49 -1.20
CA VAL A 74 -5.47 -5.72 -0.42
C VAL A 74 -4.26 -5.95 0.48
N ASN A 75 -4.50 -6.57 1.64
CA ASN A 75 -3.49 -7.19 2.48
C ASN A 75 -3.61 -8.71 2.34
N TYR A 76 -2.48 -9.40 2.09
CA TYR A 76 -2.39 -10.86 2.06
C TYR A 76 -1.46 -11.37 3.15
N TRP A 77 -1.84 -12.43 3.81
CA TRP A 77 -1.04 -13.05 4.88
C TRP A 77 -1.29 -14.56 4.97
N ASN A 78 -0.34 -15.27 5.55
CA ASN A 78 -0.56 -16.60 6.09
C ASN A 78 -0.66 -16.49 7.61
N PRO A 79 -1.72 -16.99 8.27
CA PRO A 79 -1.87 -16.91 9.73
C PRO A 79 -0.73 -17.56 10.53
N LYS A 80 0.04 -18.45 9.90
CA LYS A 80 1.23 -19.07 10.50
C LYS A 80 2.46 -18.17 10.49
N ASN A 81 2.45 -17.10 9.68
CA ASN A 81 3.53 -16.12 9.59
C ASN A 81 3.44 -15.14 10.76
N VAL A 82 3.93 -15.53 11.93
CA VAL A 82 3.91 -14.73 13.16
C VAL A 82 5.33 -14.32 13.53
N ALA A 83 5.53 -13.05 13.87
CA ALA A 83 6.79 -12.50 14.36
C ALA A 83 6.60 -11.87 15.73
N GLN A 84 7.60 -11.98 16.61
CA GLN A 84 7.59 -11.45 17.97
C GLN A 84 8.97 -10.96 18.41
N GLY A 85 8.98 -9.87 19.19
CA GLY A 85 10.21 -9.27 19.72
C GLY A 85 11.02 -8.55 18.64
N ASN A 86 12.29 -8.88 18.51
CA ASN A 86 13.18 -8.31 17.48
C ASN A 86 13.23 -9.24 16.27
N PHE A 87 12.91 -8.71 15.12
CA PHE A 87 12.87 -9.47 13.86
C PHE A 87 12.99 -8.56 12.65
N THR A 88 13.29 -9.16 11.51
CA THR A 88 13.23 -8.51 10.19
C THR A 88 12.36 -9.34 9.26
N VAL A 89 11.35 -8.71 8.65
CA VAL A 89 10.57 -9.28 7.54
C VAL A 89 11.03 -8.61 6.26
N LYS A 90 11.30 -9.40 5.21
CA LYS A 90 11.68 -8.85 3.91
C LYS A 90 11.11 -9.63 2.73
N ALA A 91 11.06 -8.98 1.58
CA ALA A 91 10.76 -9.58 0.28
C ALA A 91 11.32 -8.72 -0.85
N THR A 92 11.54 -9.34 -2.00
CA THR A 92 11.79 -8.66 -3.26
C THR A 92 10.51 -8.62 -4.08
N PHE A 93 10.16 -7.44 -4.55
CA PHE A 93 9.02 -7.17 -5.41
C PHE A 93 9.53 -6.78 -6.78
N ASN A 94 9.18 -7.54 -7.80
CA ASN A 94 9.42 -7.21 -9.20
C ASN A 94 8.08 -6.85 -9.85
N GLU A 95 7.91 -5.58 -10.19
CA GLU A 95 6.79 -5.07 -10.99
C GLU A 95 7.24 -5.10 -12.45
N PRO A 96 6.81 -6.09 -13.25
CA PRO A 96 7.36 -6.28 -14.60
C PRO A 96 6.91 -5.21 -15.58
N LEU A 97 5.74 -4.63 -15.35
CA LEU A 97 5.11 -3.63 -16.20
C LEU A 97 4.58 -2.49 -15.34
N TYR A 98 5.48 -1.59 -14.93
CA TYR A 98 5.14 -0.43 -14.11
C TYR A 98 3.98 0.37 -14.71
N MET A 99 2.98 0.68 -13.89
CA MET A 99 1.78 1.40 -14.33
C MET A 99 1.02 0.71 -15.49
N ASN A 100 1.00 -0.63 -15.54
CA ASN A 100 0.25 -1.36 -16.56
C ASN A 100 -1.27 -1.31 -16.33
N LEU A 101 -1.69 -1.31 -15.07
CA LEU A 101 -3.09 -1.39 -14.66
C LEU A 101 -3.68 -0.04 -14.20
N ASN A 102 -2.88 1.02 -14.22
CA ASN A 102 -3.27 2.36 -13.76
C ASN A 102 -2.52 3.45 -14.52
N ASN A 103 -2.91 4.72 -14.33
CA ASN A 103 -2.31 5.89 -14.97
C ASN A 103 -1.43 6.71 -14.01
N HIS A 104 -1.27 6.28 -12.76
CA HIS A 104 -0.41 6.89 -11.76
C HIS A 104 0.21 5.81 -10.85
N PRO A 105 1.35 6.10 -10.19
CA PRO A 105 2.07 5.13 -9.38
C PRO A 105 1.28 4.63 -8.19
N HIS A 106 1.27 3.32 -7.98
CA HIS A 106 0.68 2.67 -6.82
C HIS A 106 1.72 1.86 -6.06
N PRO A 107 1.68 1.84 -4.70
CA PRO A 107 2.69 1.17 -3.90
C PRO A 107 2.35 -0.29 -3.61
N TYR A 108 3.42 -1.06 -3.39
CA TYR A 108 3.41 -2.41 -2.83
C TYR A 108 4.50 -2.56 -1.79
N GLY A 109 4.32 -3.48 -0.86
CA GLY A 109 5.31 -3.68 0.20
C GLY A 109 4.93 -4.73 1.23
N ILE A 110 5.53 -4.59 2.40
CA ILE A 110 5.43 -5.52 3.52
C ILE A 110 4.66 -4.85 4.65
N PHE A 111 3.87 -5.61 5.37
CA PHE A 111 3.33 -5.20 6.66
C PHE A 111 3.79 -6.11 7.81
N ILE A 112 3.83 -5.56 9.00
CA ILE A 112 4.08 -6.22 10.29
C ILE A 112 3.03 -5.80 11.33
N GLY A 113 3.05 -6.41 12.49
CA GLY A 113 2.15 -6.08 13.60
C GLY A 113 0.69 -6.36 13.27
N GLY A 114 0.44 -7.37 12.41
CA GLY A 114 -0.91 -7.77 12.03
C GLY A 114 -1.65 -8.42 13.19
N ASN A 115 -2.59 -7.70 13.79
CA ASN A 115 -3.48 -8.19 14.85
C ASN A 115 -4.93 -8.12 14.39
N ASP A 116 -5.76 -9.07 14.86
CA ASP A 116 -7.17 -9.24 14.47
C ASP A 116 -7.40 -9.26 12.96
N MET A 117 -6.45 -9.87 12.25
CA MET A 117 -6.45 -9.93 10.80
C MET A 117 -7.74 -10.56 10.25
N GLY A 118 -8.28 -9.95 9.18
CA GLY A 118 -9.53 -10.39 8.57
C GLY A 118 -10.79 -9.81 9.21
N THR A 119 -10.72 -9.17 10.38
CA THR A 119 -11.84 -8.51 11.05
C THR A 119 -11.85 -7.00 10.78
N ASP A 120 -12.91 -6.31 11.19
CA ASP A 120 -12.98 -4.84 11.09
C ASP A 120 -12.09 -4.13 12.12
N ASN A 121 -11.58 -4.86 13.11
CA ASN A 121 -10.66 -4.38 14.14
C ASN A 121 -9.18 -4.66 13.80
N GLN A 122 -8.89 -5.12 12.56
CA GLN A 122 -7.50 -5.40 12.19
C GLN A 122 -6.59 -4.18 12.35
N SER A 123 -5.39 -4.41 12.85
CA SER A 123 -4.34 -3.39 12.87
C SER A 123 -3.07 -3.94 12.24
N LEU A 124 -2.33 -3.10 11.54
CA LEU A 124 -1.05 -3.40 10.92
C LEU A 124 -0.32 -2.10 10.53
N VAL A 125 1.00 -2.16 10.37
CA VAL A 125 1.78 -1.09 9.73
C VAL A 125 2.54 -1.66 8.55
N TYR A 126 2.62 -0.92 7.44
CA TYR A 126 3.33 -1.33 6.25
C TYR A 126 4.33 -0.29 5.76
N CYS A 127 5.41 -0.77 5.18
CA CYS A 127 6.37 -0.03 4.37
C CYS A 127 6.18 -0.47 2.92
N ALA A 128 5.97 0.48 2.02
CA ALA A 128 5.71 0.20 0.62
C ALA A 128 6.46 1.19 -0.29
N ALA A 129 6.89 0.70 -1.45
CA ALA A 129 7.57 1.48 -2.47
C ALA A 129 6.66 1.70 -3.67
N TYR A 130 6.87 2.82 -4.34
CA TYR A 130 6.32 3.14 -5.64
C TYR A 130 7.41 2.98 -6.70
N GLY A 131 7.05 2.55 -7.88
CA GLY A 131 7.99 2.46 -9.01
C GLY A 131 8.48 3.81 -9.56
N ASN A 132 8.11 4.93 -8.94
CA ASN A 132 8.58 6.28 -9.29
C ASN A 132 9.69 6.84 -8.36
N GLY A 133 10.21 6.02 -7.42
CA GLY A 133 11.25 6.45 -6.49
C GLY A 133 10.76 6.98 -5.15
N ASN A 134 9.47 6.89 -4.88
CA ASN A 134 8.86 7.27 -3.60
C ASN A 134 8.61 6.03 -2.73
N PHE A 135 8.48 6.25 -1.42
CA PHE A 135 8.02 5.25 -0.46
C PHE A 135 6.97 5.82 0.48
N ILE A 136 6.22 4.95 1.12
CA ILE A 136 5.23 5.33 2.12
C ILE A 136 5.22 4.35 3.29
N VAL A 137 5.07 4.88 4.51
CA VAL A 137 4.82 4.11 5.72
C VAL A 137 3.48 4.52 6.29
N ARG A 138 2.55 3.58 6.31
CA ARG A 138 1.17 3.76 6.76
C ARG A 138 0.72 2.56 7.57
N GLY A 139 -0.39 2.72 8.26
CA GLY A 139 -1.01 1.63 8.97
C GLY A 139 -2.52 1.75 9.03
N PHE A 140 -3.10 0.65 9.48
CA PHE A 140 -4.50 0.53 9.83
C PHE A 140 -4.59 0.18 11.32
N GLY A 141 -5.56 0.73 11.96
CA GLY A 141 -6.01 0.46 13.30
C GLY A 141 -7.50 0.77 13.34
N PRO A 142 -8.06 1.24 14.47
CA PRO A 142 -9.40 1.83 14.51
C PRO A 142 -9.59 2.94 13.46
N ALA A 143 -8.50 3.64 13.10
CA ALA A 143 -8.43 4.56 11.97
C ALA A 143 -7.15 4.32 11.18
N ALA A 144 -7.14 4.65 9.88
CA ALA A 144 -5.92 4.65 9.09
C ALA A 144 -4.98 5.78 9.57
N PHE A 145 -3.66 5.50 9.63
CA PHE A 145 -2.65 6.46 10.05
C PHE A 145 -1.46 6.47 9.09
N GLN A 146 -0.72 7.59 9.07
CA GLN A 146 0.43 7.81 8.19
C GLN A 146 1.63 8.23 9.03
N MET A 147 2.81 7.67 8.72
CA MET A 147 4.05 7.97 9.43
C MET A 147 4.96 8.94 8.66
N ASN A 148 4.89 8.97 7.33
CA ASN A 148 5.66 9.88 6.47
C ASN A 148 4.76 10.67 5.49
N GLY A 149 3.56 11.06 5.91
CA GLY A 149 2.61 11.82 5.12
C GLY A 149 2.06 11.04 3.92
N ARG A 150 2.00 11.68 2.74
CA ARG A 150 1.51 11.05 1.51
C ARG A 150 2.56 10.25 0.76
N GLY A 151 3.74 10.07 1.34
CA GLY A 151 4.92 9.46 0.76
C GLY A 151 6.03 10.49 0.54
N ALA A 152 7.26 9.99 0.45
CA ALA A 152 8.46 10.79 0.27
C ALA A 152 9.41 10.13 -0.74
N PRO A 153 10.19 10.90 -1.49
CA PRO A 153 11.25 10.34 -2.32
C PRO A 153 12.40 9.83 -1.45
N ALA A 154 13.04 8.74 -1.90
CA ALA A 154 14.30 8.28 -1.31
C ALA A 154 15.23 7.79 -2.42
N PRO A 155 16.54 8.13 -2.37
CA PRO A 155 17.50 7.76 -3.41
C PRO A 155 17.66 6.25 -3.61
N SER A 156 17.42 5.46 -2.56
CA SER A 156 17.48 3.99 -2.59
C SER A 156 16.27 3.33 -3.24
N VAL A 157 15.17 4.06 -3.44
CA VAL A 157 13.98 3.51 -4.11
C VAL A 157 14.21 3.58 -5.62
N ASN A 158 14.22 2.42 -6.27
CA ASN A 158 14.43 2.33 -7.71
C ASN A 158 13.28 2.99 -8.47
N LYS A 159 13.61 3.58 -9.63
CA LYS A 159 12.63 4.18 -10.54
C LYS A 159 12.54 3.34 -11.80
N ALA A 160 11.33 3.05 -12.23
CA ALA A 160 11.08 2.54 -13.57
C ALA A 160 11.55 3.58 -14.60
N ALA A 161 12.06 3.13 -15.73
CA ALA A 161 12.45 4.03 -16.82
C ALA A 161 11.27 4.75 -17.47
N GLY A 162 10.07 4.20 -17.29
CA GLY A 162 8.80 4.75 -17.79
C GLY A 162 7.66 3.75 -17.63
N PRO A 163 6.44 4.10 -18.02
CA PRO A 163 5.31 3.18 -18.00
C PRO A 163 5.63 1.89 -18.78
N LYS A 164 5.11 0.76 -18.29
CA LYS A 164 5.32 -0.59 -18.86
C LYS A 164 6.77 -1.07 -18.91
N THR A 165 7.67 -0.44 -18.14
CA THR A 165 9.04 -0.94 -17.94
C THR A 165 9.18 -1.60 -16.56
N PRO A 166 10.10 -2.57 -16.39
CA PRO A 166 10.23 -3.26 -15.12
C PRO A 166 10.88 -2.38 -14.04
N VAL A 167 10.50 -2.63 -12.79
CA VAL A 167 11.16 -2.07 -11.61
C VAL A 167 11.17 -3.11 -10.48
N THR A 168 12.28 -3.20 -9.77
CA THR A 168 12.44 -4.15 -8.65
C THR A 168 12.81 -3.40 -7.39
N GLN A 169 12.22 -3.79 -6.26
CA GLN A 169 12.51 -3.27 -4.92
C GLN A 169 12.72 -4.44 -3.96
N GLU A 170 13.77 -4.43 -3.17
CA GLU A 170 13.81 -5.21 -1.92
C GLU A 170 13.25 -4.32 -0.81
N ILE A 171 12.24 -4.77 -0.10
CA ILE A 171 11.61 -4.03 1.00
C ILE A 171 11.77 -4.85 2.27
N ALA A 172 12.21 -4.21 3.35
CA ALA A 172 12.34 -4.81 4.67
C ALA A 172 11.72 -3.93 5.74
N MET A 173 11.11 -4.57 6.74
CA MET A 173 10.70 -3.95 8.01
C MET A 173 11.37 -4.67 9.16
N THR A 174 12.07 -3.90 9.98
CA THR A 174 12.80 -4.42 11.14
C THR A 174 12.24 -3.85 12.42
N VAL A 175 11.92 -4.72 13.39
CA VAL A 175 11.68 -4.34 14.79
C VAL A 175 12.95 -4.58 15.56
N LYS A 176 13.50 -3.54 16.20
CA LYS A 176 14.73 -3.59 16.97
C LYS A 176 14.62 -2.71 18.22
N GLY A 177 14.52 -3.36 19.39
CA GLY A 177 14.29 -2.65 20.64
C GLY A 177 13.04 -1.78 20.58
N ASP A 178 13.21 -0.47 20.77
CA ASP A 178 12.12 0.50 20.79
C ASP A 178 11.90 1.20 19.43
N SER A 179 12.44 0.64 18.34
CA SER A 179 12.29 1.21 17.00
C SER A 179 11.75 0.21 15.97
N VAL A 180 11.10 0.76 14.95
CA VAL A 180 10.70 0.06 13.73
C VAL A 180 11.32 0.79 12.55
N GLU A 181 12.06 0.06 11.74
CA GLU A 181 12.74 0.58 10.56
C GLU A 181 12.05 0.08 9.28
N CYS A 182 11.91 0.96 8.30
CA CYS A 182 11.60 0.63 6.93
C CYS A 182 12.88 0.78 6.10
N ALA A 183 13.30 -0.27 5.43
CA ALA A 183 14.45 -0.25 4.53
C ALA A 183 14.03 -0.65 3.12
N ILE A 184 14.60 0.02 2.12
CA ILE A 184 14.36 -0.27 0.70
C ILE A 184 15.70 -0.36 -0.01
N ASN A 185 15.92 -1.48 -0.70
CA ASN A 185 17.15 -1.82 -1.39
C ASN A 185 18.40 -1.70 -0.48
N GLY A 186 18.27 -2.23 0.74
CA GLY A 186 19.34 -2.26 1.73
C GLY A 186 19.57 -0.97 2.51
N THR A 187 18.83 0.12 2.22
CA THR A 187 18.99 1.41 2.90
C THR A 187 17.77 1.71 3.75
N VAL A 188 17.97 2.07 5.03
CA VAL A 188 16.88 2.53 5.92
C VAL A 188 16.40 3.88 5.42
N VAL A 189 15.11 3.94 5.06
CA VAL A 189 14.43 5.14 4.54
C VAL A 189 13.54 5.81 5.58
N GLY A 190 13.24 5.11 6.69
CA GLY A 190 12.48 5.65 7.81
C GLY A 190 12.68 4.83 9.07
N THR A 191 12.78 5.51 10.21
CA THR A 191 12.86 4.92 11.55
C THR A 191 11.81 5.57 12.43
N TYR A 192 11.03 4.76 13.10
CA TYR A 192 9.87 5.20 13.90
C TYR A 192 9.95 4.63 15.30
N PRO A 193 9.79 5.45 16.35
CA PRO A 193 9.66 4.95 17.71
C PRO A 193 8.49 3.96 17.82
N LYS A 194 8.72 2.81 18.44
CA LYS A 194 7.68 1.80 18.67
C LYS A 194 6.48 2.39 19.41
N ALA A 195 6.72 3.30 20.36
CA ALA A 195 5.67 3.98 21.11
C ALA A 195 4.77 4.90 20.25
N GLU A 196 5.28 5.40 19.11
CA GLU A 196 4.46 6.18 18.16
C GLU A 196 3.57 5.31 17.30
N LEU A 197 3.97 4.06 17.07
CA LEU A 197 3.22 3.07 16.32
C LEU A 197 2.20 2.35 17.18
N VAL A 198 2.61 1.90 18.38
CA VAL A 198 1.75 1.23 19.36
C VAL A 198 1.13 2.27 20.28
N ALA A 199 0.14 2.96 19.77
CA ALA A 199 -0.56 4.06 20.44
C ALA A 199 -2.08 3.94 20.22
N ALA A 200 -2.85 4.68 21.02
CA ALA A 200 -4.30 4.73 20.86
C ALA A 200 -4.71 5.09 19.42
N GLY A 201 -5.58 4.30 18.82
CA GLY A 201 -6.03 4.49 17.44
C GLY A 201 -5.09 3.95 16.35
N LYS A 202 -3.94 3.38 16.72
CA LYS A 202 -2.97 2.80 15.79
C LYS A 202 -2.81 1.29 16.01
N LEU A 203 -1.57 0.78 16.10
CA LEU A 203 -1.29 -0.64 16.29
C LEU A 203 -1.64 -1.11 17.71
N LYS A 204 -2.09 -2.34 17.83
CA LYS A 204 -2.16 -3.06 19.11
C LYS A 204 -0.77 -3.49 19.59
N SER A 205 0.08 -3.95 18.68
CA SER A 205 1.44 -4.41 18.93
C SER A 205 2.25 -4.40 17.63
N THR A 206 3.58 -4.35 17.72
CA THR A 206 4.48 -4.68 16.60
C THR A 206 4.61 -6.20 16.42
N ASP A 207 4.29 -6.99 17.45
CA ASP A 207 4.18 -8.44 17.36
C ASP A 207 2.88 -8.83 16.68
N GLY A 208 2.89 -9.93 15.94
CA GLY A 208 1.70 -10.42 15.25
C GLY A 208 2.01 -11.01 13.89
N VAL A 209 0.99 -11.11 13.08
CA VAL A 209 1.11 -11.62 11.72
C VAL A 209 1.84 -10.63 10.83
N TYR A 210 2.69 -11.14 9.93
CA TYR A 210 3.30 -10.35 8.86
C TYR A 210 2.84 -10.84 7.49
N GLY A 211 2.87 -9.94 6.50
CA GLY A 211 2.39 -10.25 5.17
C GLY A 211 2.79 -9.19 4.15
N ILE A 212 2.07 -9.18 3.03
CA ILE A 212 2.30 -8.26 1.93
C ILE A 212 1.08 -7.36 1.71
N ARG A 213 1.37 -6.12 1.33
CA ARG A 213 0.38 -5.08 1.04
C ARG A 213 0.49 -4.64 -0.40
N PHE A 214 -0.65 -4.53 -1.09
CA PHE A 214 -0.75 -3.97 -2.44
C PHE A 214 -1.83 -2.89 -2.48
N ALA A 215 -1.54 -1.79 -3.14
CA ALA A 215 -2.57 -0.82 -3.53
C ALA A 215 -3.44 -1.40 -4.67
N HIS A 216 -4.52 -0.69 -5.01
CA HIS A 216 -5.37 -1.10 -6.12
C HIS A 216 -4.65 -1.01 -7.47
N ASN A 217 -5.11 -1.77 -8.46
CA ASN A 217 -4.63 -1.78 -9.85
C ASN A 217 -3.10 -1.92 -9.96
N THR A 218 -2.52 -2.84 -9.20
CA THR A 218 -1.06 -3.06 -9.12
C THR A 218 -0.73 -4.53 -9.35
N GLU A 219 0.40 -4.81 -9.99
CA GLU A 219 0.90 -6.18 -10.11
C GLU A 219 2.39 -6.25 -9.76
N ALA A 220 2.80 -7.32 -9.08
CA ALA A 220 4.21 -7.65 -8.90
C ALA A 220 4.39 -9.15 -8.61
N ILE A 221 5.62 -9.62 -8.91
CA ILE A 221 6.11 -10.93 -8.48
C ILE A 221 6.88 -10.73 -7.19
N VAL A 222 6.50 -11.47 -6.14
CA VAL A 222 7.09 -11.42 -4.80
C VAL A 222 7.95 -12.64 -4.59
N THR A 223 9.24 -12.46 -4.32
CA THR A 223 10.19 -13.53 -4.02
C THR A 223 10.94 -13.28 -2.72
N GLY A 224 11.53 -14.32 -2.12
CA GLY A 224 12.31 -14.19 -0.89
C GLY A 224 11.52 -13.66 0.31
N PHE A 225 10.18 -13.78 0.28
CA PHE A 225 9.36 -13.37 1.40
C PHE A 225 9.58 -14.25 2.62
N GLY A 226 9.99 -13.64 3.71
CA GLY A 226 10.26 -14.36 4.94
C GLY A 226 10.66 -13.46 6.11
N MET A 227 10.86 -14.09 7.26
CA MET A 227 11.25 -13.44 8.51
C MET A 227 12.52 -14.07 9.07
N THR A 228 13.41 -13.24 9.58
CA THR A 228 14.57 -13.63 10.40
C THR A 228 14.44 -13.01 11.77
N LYS A 229 14.80 -13.77 12.81
CA LYS A 229 14.87 -13.27 14.18
C LYS A 229 16.23 -12.59 14.38
N ASN A 230 16.22 -11.43 15.02
CA ASN A 230 17.42 -10.62 15.29
C ASN A 230 17.91 -10.87 16.72
#